data_97bc15c94274ed34a0359f6769269cc6
#
_entry.id   97bc15c94274ed34a0359f6769269cc6
#
_cell.length_a   1.000
_cell.length_b   1.000
_cell.length_c   1.000
_cell.angle_alpha   90.00
_cell.angle_beta   90.00
_cell.angle_gamma   90.00
#
_symmetry.space_group_name_H-M   'P 1'
#
loop_
_entity.id
_entity.type
_entity.pdbx_description
1 polymer ?
#
loop_
_entity_poly.entity_id
_entity_poly.type
_entity_poly.pdbx_seq_one_letter_code
_entity_poly.pdbx_strand_id
1 'polypeptide(L)'
;PSNAAGAAWADIRYFGITSDANTDVAAEFVTYSMKDGYTATLSIAPEGKFPVRRGEPTDTARYVKAWSKLPVGVDRKAPLSDFYSASTINRIVGGLETADRWGVKEGQLSLASKIINSQAINRIVRQYIDDEIDAAAAVAKMNAELAAVE
;
A
#
# COMPACT_ATOMS: atom_id res chain seq x y z
N PRO A 1 17.23 -7.91 9.45
CA PRO A 1 18.36 -7.21 10.10
C PRO A 1 17.84 -6.30 11.21
N SER A 2 18.40 -6.46 12.40
CA SER A 2 17.96 -5.75 13.61
C SER A 2 18.22 -4.24 13.56
N ASN A 3 18.96 -3.77 12.57
CA ASN A 3 19.35 -2.38 12.36
C ASN A 3 18.64 -1.71 11.18
N ALA A 4 17.73 -2.40 10.51
CA ALA A 4 16.96 -1.80 9.42
C ALA A 4 15.98 -0.79 10.02
N ALA A 5 16.03 0.44 9.57
CA ALA A 5 14.94 1.39 9.80
C ALA A 5 13.68 0.80 9.21
N GLY A 6 12.63 0.71 10.02
CA GLY A 6 11.35 0.20 9.55
C GLY A 6 10.86 1.06 8.39
N ALA A 7 10.75 0.47 7.21
CA ALA A 7 10.11 1.07 6.06
C ALA A 7 8.83 0.30 5.74
N ALA A 8 7.76 1.02 5.43
CA ALA A 8 6.53 0.42 4.96
C ALA A 8 6.47 0.56 3.44
N TRP A 9 6.10 -0.51 2.76
CA TRP A 9 5.74 -0.44 1.35
C TRP A 9 4.34 0.17 1.22
N ALA A 10 4.18 1.13 0.31
CA ALA A 10 2.85 1.63 -0.04
C ALA A 10 2.63 1.66 -1.54
N ASP A 11 1.47 1.19 -1.97
CA ASP A 11 0.94 1.40 -3.30
C ASP A 11 -0.13 2.49 -3.23
N ILE A 12 0.10 3.63 -3.87
CA ILE A 12 -0.80 4.77 -3.83
C ILE A 12 -1.68 4.74 -5.08
N ARG A 13 -2.99 4.83 -4.88
CA ARG A 13 -3.97 4.96 -5.95
C ARG A 13 -4.30 6.43 -6.17
N TYR A 14 -4.36 6.83 -7.44
CA TYR A 14 -4.61 8.20 -7.85
C TYR A 14 -5.88 8.28 -8.68
N PHE A 15 -6.61 9.37 -8.55
CA PHE A 15 -7.56 9.80 -9.56
C PHE A 15 -6.84 10.65 -10.58
N GLY A 16 -6.95 10.31 -11.85
CA GLY A 16 -6.43 11.12 -12.96
C GLY A 16 -7.58 11.67 -13.78
N ILE A 17 -7.51 12.97 -14.10
CA ILE A 17 -8.42 13.60 -15.05
C ILE A 17 -7.70 13.65 -16.41
N THR A 18 -8.27 12.99 -17.42
CA THR A 18 -7.70 12.96 -18.77
C THR A 18 -7.95 14.29 -19.50
N SER A 19 -7.15 14.60 -20.51
CA SER A 19 -7.30 15.82 -21.33
C SER A 19 -8.66 15.94 -22.01
N ASP A 20 -9.27 14.81 -22.33
CA ASP A 20 -10.53 14.75 -23.07
C ASP A 20 -11.77 14.70 -22.16
N ALA A 21 -11.55 14.69 -20.83
CA ALA A 21 -12.65 14.66 -19.88
C ALA A 21 -13.34 16.02 -19.78
N ASN A 22 -14.63 16.00 -19.41
CA ASN A 22 -15.26 17.20 -18.89
C ASN A 22 -14.65 17.50 -17.51
N THR A 23 -13.75 18.47 -17.46
CA THR A 23 -12.90 18.78 -16.30
C THR A 23 -13.74 19.13 -15.06
N ASP A 24 -14.83 19.87 -15.24
CA ASP A 24 -15.68 20.34 -14.14
C ASP A 24 -16.42 19.15 -13.49
N VAL A 25 -17.02 18.31 -14.31
CA VAL A 25 -17.71 17.09 -13.83
C VAL A 25 -16.74 16.11 -13.20
N ALA A 26 -15.54 15.93 -13.78
CA ALA A 26 -14.52 15.06 -13.24
C ALA A 26 -13.99 15.60 -11.90
N ALA A 27 -13.78 16.90 -11.78
CA ALA A 27 -13.34 17.54 -10.53
C ALA A 27 -14.43 17.44 -9.44
N GLU A 28 -15.70 17.56 -9.80
CA GLU A 28 -16.83 17.37 -8.89
C GLU A 28 -16.89 15.93 -8.37
N PHE A 29 -16.73 14.94 -9.26
CA PHE A 29 -16.68 13.52 -8.90
C PHE A 29 -15.50 13.22 -7.95
N VAL A 30 -14.30 13.70 -8.26
CA VAL A 30 -13.12 13.52 -7.39
C VAL A 30 -13.34 14.18 -6.04
N THR A 31 -13.91 15.39 -6.03
CA THR A 31 -14.24 16.11 -4.79
C THR A 31 -15.23 15.33 -3.94
N TYR A 32 -16.31 14.81 -4.54
CA TYR A 32 -17.27 13.95 -3.86
C TYR A 32 -16.59 12.71 -3.29
N SER A 33 -15.81 12.01 -4.11
CA SER A 33 -15.12 10.78 -3.71
C SER A 33 -14.13 10.98 -2.55
N MET A 34 -13.54 12.16 -2.44
CA MET A 34 -12.61 12.52 -1.36
C MET A 34 -13.28 13.19 -0.14
N LYS A 35 -14.57 13.48 -0.20
CA LYS A 35 -15.36 14.07 0.90
C LYS A 35 -16.49 13.12 1.33
N ASP A 36 -17.69 13.34 0.82
CA ASP A 36 -18.90 12.65 1.26
C ASP A 36 -18.88 11.16 0.90
N GLY A 37 -18.32 10.81 -0.26
CA GLY A 37 -18.13 9.43 -0.72
C GLY A 37 -16.91 8.71 -0.14
N TYR A 38 -16.05 9.40 0.64
CA TYR A 38 -14.74 8.84 0.99
C TYR A 38 -14.83 7.57 1.86
N THR A 39 -15.69 7.57 2.86
CA THR A 39 -15.89 6.37 3.69
C THR A 39 -16.49 5.21 2.90
N ALA A 40 -17.40 5.48 1.96
CA ALA A 40 -17.93 4.46 1.07
C ALA A 40 -16.85 3.88 0.16
N THR A 41 -15.96 4.71 -0.38
CA THR A 41 -14.81 4.26 -1.17
C THR A 41 -13.87 3.37 -0.35
N LEU A 42 -13.60 3.73 0.91
CA LEU A 42 -12.78 2.91 1.82
C LEU A 42 -13.45 1.59 2.18
N SER A 43 -14.79 1.53 2.20
CA SER A 43 -15.54 0.31 2.54
C SER A 43 -15.42 -0.82 1.50
N ILE A 44 -14.97 -0.49 0.29
CA ILE A 44 -14.69 -1.48 -0.74
C ILE A 44 -13.33 -2.12 -0.45
N ALA A 45 -13.29 -3.31 0.17
CA ALA A 45 -12.11 -4.03 0.61
C ALA A 45 -11.22 -3.17 1.55
N PRO A 46 -11.71 -2.83 2.74
CA PRO A 46 -11.01 -1.93 3.67
C PRO A 46 -9.71 -2.52 4.23
N GLU A 47 -9.54 -3.84 4.22
CA GLU A 47 -8.31 -4.54 4.58
C GLU A 47 -7.12 -4.21 3.66
N GLY A 48 -7.39 -3.83 2.42
CA GLY A 48 -6.39 -3.46 1.41
C GLY A 48 -6.27 -1.95 1.17
N LYS A 49 -7.00 -1.12 1.93
CA LYS A 49 -7.02 0.33 1.73
C LYS A 49 -6.86 1.08 3.04
N PHE A 50 -5.92 2.00 3.05
CA PHE A 50 -5.69 2.88 4.20
C PHE A 50 -6.14 4.30 3.88
N PRO A 51 -6.73 5.04 4.85
CA PRO A 51 -7.16 6.41 4.62
C PRO A 51 -5.97 7.35 4.47
N VAL A 52 -5.67 7.78 3.25
CA VAL A 52 -4.68 8.83 2.97
C VAL A 52 -5.15 10.15 3.56
N ARG A 53 -6.43 10.44 3.40
CA ARG A 53 -7.09 11.56 4.09
C ARG A 53 -7.53 11.11 5.48
N ARG A 54 -6.86 11.62 6.53
CA ARG A 54 -7.11 11.19 7.91
C ARG A 54 -8.37 11.77 8.52
N GLY A 55 -8.67 13.02 8.19
CA GLY A 55 -9.81 13.72 8.75
C GLY A 55 -10.03 15.08 8.11
N GLU A 56 -10.69 15.94 8.85
CA GLU A 56 -11.08 17.32 8.50
C GLU A 56 -10.61 18.28 9.59
N PRO A 57 -10.58 19.58 9.34
CA PRO A 57 -10.16 20.57 10.34
C PRO A 57 -10.92 20.47 11.67
N THR A 58 -12.21 20.09 11.61
CA THR A 58 -13.09 19.94 12.79
C THR A 58 -12.98 18.57 13.47
N ASP A 59 -12.51 17.53 12.78
CA ASP A 59 -12.17 16.21 13.33
C ASP A 59 -11.01 15.61 12.52
N THR A 60 -9.82 15.82 12.99
CA THR A 60 -8.57 15.43 12.32
C THR A 60 -8.36 13.91 12.18
N ALA A 61 -9.18 13.10 12.84
CA ALA A 61 -9.15 11.65 12.78
C ALA A 61 -10.45 11.02 12.23
N ARG A 62 -11.37 11.82 11.67
CA ARG A 62 -12.69 11.37 11.21
C ARG A 62 -12.63 10.11 10.35
N TYR A 63 -11.80 10.12 9.33
CA TYR A 63 -11.73 9.01 8.36
C TYR A 63 -10.96 7.81 8.89
N VAL A 64 -9.97 8.00 9.75
CA VAL A 64 -9.28 6.90 10.43
C VAL A 64 -10.24 6.18 11.39
N LYS A 65 -11.04 6.94 12.15
CA LYS A 65 -12.06 6.37 13.04
C LYS A 65 -13.14 5.63 12.25
N ALA A 66 -13.60 6.20 11.13
CA ALA A 66 -14.58 5.54 10.26
C ALA A 66 -14.01 4.24 9.66
N TRP A 67 -12.79 4.29 9.10
CA TRP A 67 -12.12 3.13 8.51
C TRP A 67 -11.93 2.01 9.53
N SER A 68 -11.51 2.30 10.75
CA SER A 68 -11.28 1.28 11.78
C SER A 68 -12.54 0.50 12.19
N LYS A 69 -13.73 1.06 11.90
CA LYS A 69 -15.04 0.46 12.17
C LYS A 69 -15.61 -0.29 10.96
N LEU A 70 -14.97 -0.24 9.81
CA LEU A 70 -15.43 -0.98 8.64
C LEU A 70 -15.16 -2.47 8.85
N PRO A 71 -16.09 -3.34 8.45
CA PRO A 71 -15.89 -4.77 8.53
C PRO A 71 -14.81 -5.22 7.55
N VAL A 72 -13.79 -5.90 8.06
CA VAL A 72 -12.65 -6.45 7.30
C VAL A 72 -12.68 -7.98 7.35
N GLY A 73 -12.00 -8.61 6.40
CA GLY A 73 -11.89 -10.06 6.30
C GLY A 73 -12.93 -10.70 5.38
N VAL A 74 -12.68 -11.96 5.06
CA VAL A 74 -13.52 -12.75 4.13
C VAL A 74 -14.55 -13.57 4.89
N ASP A 75 -14.09 -14.38 5.82
CA ASP A 75 -14.95 -15.36 6.54
C ASP A 75 -15.59 -14.77 7.80
N ARG A 76 -14.86 -13.93 8.50
CA ARG A 76 -15.34 -13.25 9.71
C ARG A 76 -15.20 -11.75 9.54
N LYS A 77 -16.23 -11.14 9.00
CA LYS A 77 -16.26 -9.68 8.81
C LYS A 77 -16.49 -9.00 10.16
N ALA A 78 -15.44 -8.37 10.66
CA ALA A 78 -15.50 -7.58 11.89
C ALA A 78 -14.62 -6.34 11.78
N PRO A 79 -14.95 -5.25 12.50
CA PRO A 79 -14.14 -4.03 12.51
C PRO A 79 -12.73 -4.27 13.05
N LEU A 80 -11.74 -3.57 12.52
CA LEU A 80 -10.37 -3.59 13.07
C LEU A 80 -10.35 -3.13 14.53
N SER A 81 -11.24 -2.23 14.91
CA SER A 81 -11.39 -1.74 16.29
C SER A 81 -11.78 -2.82 17.30
N ASP A 82 -12.30 -3.97 16.86
CA ASP A 82 -12.64 -5.10 17.74
C ASP A 82 -11.40 -5.92 18.13
N PHE A 83 -10.33 -5.84 17.31
CA PHE A 83 -9.10 -6.62 17.50
C PHE A 83 -7.92 -5.77 17.94
N TYR A 84 -7.90 -4.49 17.57
CA TYR A 84 -6.75 -3.61 17.79
C TYR A 84 -7.13 -2.35 18.54
N SER A 85 -6.28 -1.95 19.48
CA SER A 85 -6.43 -0.67 20.17
C SER A 85 -6.34 0.52 19.22
N ALA A 86 -6.91 1.65 19.61
CA ALA A 86 -6.81 2.89 18.83
C ALA A 86 -5.35 3.31 18.59
N SER A 87 -4.45 3.06 19.54
CA SER A 87 -3.02 3.35 19.37
C SER A 87 -2.38 2.48 18.29
N THR A 88 -2.74 1.19 18.22
CA THR A 88 -2.27 0.28 17.17
C THR A 88 -2.79 0.71 15.79
N ILE A 89 -4.08 1.04 15.69
CA ILE A 89 -4.69 1.54 14.46
C ILE A 89 -4.01 2.82 13.98
N ASN A 90 -3.75 3.77 14.88
CA ASN A 90 -3.04 4.99 14.54
C ASN A 90 -1.59 4.73 14.09
N ARG A 91 -0.91 3.75 14.67
CA ARG A 91 0.44 3.33 14.19
C ARG A 91 0.41 2.72 12.80
N ILE A 92 -0.59 1.90 12.49
CA ILE A 92 -0.78 1.33 11.15
C ILE A 92 -0.94 2.46 10.12
N VAL A 93 -1.85 3.39 10.37
CA VAL A 93 -2.07 4.54 9.47
C VAL A 93 -0.86 5.48 9.46
N GLY A 94 -0.19 5.65 10.60
CA GLY A 94 1.05 6.43 10.72
C GLY A 94 2.19 5.89 9.86
N GLY A 95 2.22 4.59 9.57
CA GLY A 95 3.18 3.99 8.66
C GLY A 95 3.14 4.55 7.24
N LEU A 96 2.03 5.16 6.83
CA LEU A 96 1.94 5.84 5.53
C LEU A 96 2.87 7.07 5.43
N GLU A 97 3.28 7.66 6.55
CA GLU A 97 4.20 8.82 6.54
C GLU A 97 5.64 8.43 6.17
N THR A 98 6.00 7.20 6.46
CA THR A 98 7.32 6.64 6.17
C THR A 98 7.27 5.59 5.06
N ALA A 99 6.11 5.46 4.43
CA ALA A 99 5.92 4.49 3.37
C ALA A 99 6.66 4.92 2.11
N ASP A 100 7.26 3.96 1.46
CA ASP A 100 8.02 4.17 0.23
C ASP A 100 7.61 3.15 -0.83
N ARG A 101 7.94 3.47 -2.06
CA ARG A 101 7.75 2.60 -3.21
C ARG A 101 9.08 2.49 -3.96
N TRP A 102 9.46 1.27 -4.30
CA TRP A 102 10.70 1.01 -5.00
C TRP A 102 10.95 1.94 -6.17
N GLY A 103 12.11 2.57 -6.15
CA GLY A 103 12.62 3.40 -7.21
C GLY A 103 11.94 4.76 -7.37
N VAL A 104 10.88 5.08 -6.61
CA VAL A 104 10.20 6.37 -6.73
C VAL A 104 11.07 7.48 -6.17
N LYS A 105 11.47 7.34 -4.92
CA LYS A 105 12.26 8.34 -4.19
C LYS A 105 13.65 8.51 -4.78
N GLU A 106 14.25 7.42 -5.24
CA GLU A 106 15.57 7.37 -5.86
C GLU A 106 15.56 7.74 -7.35
N GLY A 107 14.39 7.99 -7.94
CA GLY A 107 14.26 8.26 -9.38
C GLY A 107 14.56 7.06 -10.28
N GLN A 108 14.45 5.83 -9.75
CA GLN A 108 14.82 4.57 -10.42
C GLN A 108 13.60 3.73 -10.85
N LEU A 109 12.50 4.38 -11.23
CA LEU A 109 11.28 3.67 -11.65
C LEU A 109 11.50 2.72 -12.83
N SER A 110 12.37 3.08 -13.78
CA SER A 110 12.70 2.22 -14.92
C SER A 110 13.35 0.92 -14.46
N LEU A 111 14.34 0.98 -13.57
CA LEU A 111 15.01 -0.19 -13.00
C LEU A 111 14.02 -1.03 -12.17
N ALA A 112 13.24 -0.38 -11.31
CA ALA A 112 12.21 -1.07 -10.52
C ALA A 112 11.20 -1.82 -11.41
N SER A 113 10.79 -1.21 -12.52
CA SER A 113 9.90 -1.84 -13.51
C SER A 113 10.54 -3.07 -14.16
N LYS A 114 11.81 -2.98 -14.57
CA LYS A 114 12.57 -4.11 -15.13
C LYS A 114 12.68 -5.26 -14.12
N ILE A 115 13.01 -4.96 -12.86
CA ILE A 115 13.09 -5.96 -11.77
C ILE A 115 11.72 -6.66 -11.59
N ILE A 116 10.64 -5.91 -11.53
CA ILE A 116 9.29 -6.49 -11.40
C ILE A 116 8.95 -7.38 -12.60
N ASN A 117 9.23 -6.91 -13.81
CA ASN A 117 8.93 -7.65 -15.04
C ASN A 117 9.79 -8.92 -15.20
N SER A 118 11.00 -8.94 -14.65
CA SER A 118 11.87 -10.13 -14.68
C SER A 118 11.31 -11.31 -13.86
N GLN A 119 10.42 -11.03 -12.90
CA GLN A 119 9.88 -12.01 -11.94
C GLN A 119 10.96 -12.77 -11.15
N ALA A 120 12.20 -12.27 -11.13
CA ALA A 120 13.35 -12.93 -10.50
C ALA A 120 13.08 -13.20 -9.01
N ILE A 121 12.60 -12.19 -8.28
CA ILE A 121 12.31 -12.32 -6.85
C ILE A 121 11.27 -13.41 -6.61
N ASN A 122 10.14 -13.36 -7.34
CA ASN A 122 9.05 -14.32 -7.17
C ASN A 122 9.49 -15.75 -7.46
N ARG A 123 10.26 -15.96 -8.54
CA ARG A 123 10.79 -17.26 -8.93
C ARG A 123 11.75 -17.84 -7.91
N ILE A 124 12.66 -17.01 -7.37
CA ILE A 124 13.65 -17.46 -6.38
C ILE A 124 12.99 -17.74 -5.02
N VAL A 125 12.05 -16.88 -4.60
CA VAL A 125 11.28 -17.13 -3.38
C VAL A 125 10.46 -18.42 -3.52
N ARG A 126 9.93 -18.71 -4.70
CA ARG A 126 9.22 -19.96 -4.95
C ARG A 126 10.14 -21.17 -4.80
N GLN A 127 11.34 -21.13 -5.38
CA GLN A 127 12.33 -22.22 -5.22
C GLN A 127 12.70 -22.46 -3.75
N TYR A 128 12.79 -21.39 -2.95
CA TYR A 128 13.04 -21.52 -1.51
C TYR A 128 11.83 -22.16 -0.78
N ILE A 129 10.61 -21.77 -1.11
CA ILE A 129 9.38 -22.32 -0.50
C ILE A 129 9.21 -23.80 -0.85
N ASP A 130 9.61 -24.20 -2.06
CA ASP A 130 9.51 -25.58 -2.55
C ASP A 130 10.71 -26.46 -2.11
N ASP A 131 11.56 -25.96 -1.19
CA ASP A 131 12.76 -26.63 -0.66
C ASP A 131 13.81 -27.02 -1.74
N GLU A 132 13.77 -26.36 -2.91
CA GLU A 132 14.75 -26.58 -3.99
C GLU A 132 16.11 -25.95 -3.68
N ILE A 133 16.11 -24.85 -2.92
CA ILE A 133 17.31 -24.12 -2.49
C ILE A 133 17.16 -23.68 -1.04
N ASP A 134 18.28 -23.55 -0.34
CA ASP A 134 18.29 -22.97 1.01
C ASP A 134 18.23 -21.43 1.01
N ALA A 135 18.07 -20.82 2.18
CA ALA A 135 17.95 -19.37 2.32
C ALA A 135 19.23 -18.63 1.86
N ALA A 136 20.40 -19.20 2.09
CA ALA A 136 21.68 -18.58 1.69
C ALA A 136 21.83 -18.58 0.17
N ALA A 137 21.50 -19.70 -0.48
CA ALA A 137 21.49 -19.83 -1.93
C ALA A 137 20.41 -18.91 -2.56
N ALA A 138 19.24 -18.79 -1.94
CA ALA A 138 18.19 -17.88 -2.42
C ALA A 138 18.66 -16.42 -2.40
N VAL A 139 19.28 -15.96 -1.32
CA VAL A 139 19.84 -14.60 -1.23
C VAL A 139 20.94 -14.36 -2.25
N ALA A 140 21.88 -15.31 -2.38
CA ALA A 140 22.98 -15.21 -3.35
C ALA A 140 22.47 -15.12 -4.79
N LYS A 141 21.52 -15.99 -5.15
CA LYS A 141 20.89 -16.01 -6.47
C LYS A 141 20.11 -14.75 -6.76
N MET A 142 19.34 -14.25 -5.76
CA MET A 142 18.59 -13.01 -5.89
C MET A 142 19.51 -11.81 -6.15
N ASN A 143 20.60 -11.69 -5.37
CA ASN A 143 21.59 -10.63 -5.58
C ASN A 143 22.22 -10.69 -6.97
N ALA A 144 22.58 -11.88 -7.45
CA ALA A 144 23.17 -12.05 -8.78
C ALA A 144 22.19 -11.70 -9.91
N GLU A 145 20.95 -12.17 -9.83
CA GLU A 145 19.94 -11.89 -10.86
C GLU A 145 19.51 -10.43 -10.86
N LEU A 146 19.37 -9.79 -9.68
CA LEU A 146 19.03 -8.38 -9.60
C LEU A 146 20.15 -7.46 -10.09
N ALA A 147 21.41 -7.83 -9.84
CA ALA A 147 22.56 -7.09 -10.35
C ALA A 147 22.70 -7.18 -11.90
N ALA A 148 22.13 -8.21 -12.51
CA ALA A 148 22.12 -8.39 -13.97
C ALA A 148 20.97 -7.66 -14.69
N VAL A 149 20.06 -7.02 -13.93
CA VAL A 149 18.97 -6.22 -14.50
C VAL A 149 19.50 -4.82 -14.80
N GLU A 150 19.80 -4.53 -16.04
CA GLU A 150 20.23 -3.22 -16.55
C GLU A 150 19.06 -2.40 -17.16
#